data_ab4599c946f7762446b7f5a04758f006
#
_entry.id   ab4599c946f7762446b7f5a04758f006
#
_cell.length_a   1.000
_cell.length_b   1.000
_cell.length_c   1.000
_cell.angle_alpha   90.00
_cell.angle_beta   90.00
_cell.angle_gamma   90.00
#
_symmetry.space_group_name_H-M   'P 1'
#
loop_
_entity.id
_entity.type
_entity.pdbx_description
1 polymer ?
#
loop_
_entity_poly.entity_id
_entity_poly.type
_entity_poly.pdbx_seq_one_letter_code
_entity_poly.pdbx_strand_id
1 'polypeptide(L)'
;VGVGRFTSPDLMTSLVKRKVLDLIGAARPSIADPYMPNKIRDQRVDEIRECIGCNICVSSDNFAVPIRCTQNPTMGEEWRRGWDPELVRPKKTDQSALVVGSGPAGLECAMQLARRGYQVVLSEAKKELGGRVLFESSLKGLSAWKRVVDNRVYEIQQKNNIEVYKESELTLEHINELGINNIFIATGSSWRKDGVGRSQRKAITGLDEVQVLSPVEAIRGSNTIQEPVVIYDDDQGYLAGVIADHLSSDGHAITFVTPASVVSPWTVSTLEQTRVQESLLKQKVKIIANKTITLAKGNNLESRCVFTGDKTNIACKTLILVTERSPNDTLYNQLIKQEKGSRHIQLIGDAEAPGLIADAIFSGHLAAENFESSEQEIEKAIFMREMPQLKQN
;
A
#
# COMPACT_ATOMS: atom_id res chain seq x y z
N VAL A 1 14.43 -25.24 -18.41
CA VAL A 1 14.20 -24.35 -17.25
C VAL A 1 12.92 -23.55 -17.48
N GLY A 2 11.97 -23.66 -16.56
CA GLY A 2 10.81 -22.77 -16.54
C GLY A 2 11.07 -21.55 -15.65
N VAL A 3 10.81 -20.35 -16.18
CA VAL A 3 10.98 -19.10 -15.41
C VAL A 3 9.64 -18.40 -15.26
N GLY A 4 9.32 -17.96 -14.03
CA GLY A 4 8.07 -17.29 -13.75
C GLY A 4 7.93 -16.87 -12.29
N ARG A 5 6.69 -16.52 -11.92
CA ARG A 5 6.35 -16.21 -10.54
C ARG A 5 5.99 -17.50 -9.78
N PHE A 6 6.94 -18.40 -9.65
CA PHE A 6 6.78 -19.61 -8.85
C PHE A 6 6.92 -19.27 -7.36
N THR A 7 5.81 -19.25 -6.65
CA THR A 7 5.75 -18.90 -5.23
C THR A 7 5.37 -20.08 -4.33
N SER A 8 4.80 -21.15 -4.93
CA SER A 8 4.37 -22.36 -4.21
C SER A 8 5.39 -23.48 -4.38
N PRO A 9 6.03 -23.96 -3.30
CA PRO A 9 6.92 -25.11 -3.33
C PRO A 9 6.23 -26.39 -3.87
N ASP A 10 4.96 -26.60 -3.54
CA ASP A 10 4.19 -27.74 -3.99
C ASP A 10 3.99 -27.74 -5.52
N LEU A 11 3.66 -26.56 -6.08
CA LEU A 11 3.56 -26.40 -7.54
C LEU A 11 4.90 -26.68 -8.21
N MET A 12 6.01 -26.12 -7.68
CA MET A 12 7.35 -26.33 -8.22
C MET A 12 7.71 -27.84 -8.21
N THR A 13 7.47 -28.50 -7.10
CA THR A 13 7.71 -29.94 -6.93
C THR A 13 6.86 -30.76 -7.89
N SER A 14 5.59 -30.43 -8.03
CA SER A 14 4.66 -31.12 -8.96
C SER A 14 5.13 -31.02 -10.40
N LEU A 15 5.54 -29.83 -10.85
CA LEU A 15 5.99 -29.60 -12.22
C LEU A 15 7.26 -30.40 -12.56
N VAL A 16 8.21 -30.48 -11.63
CA VAL A 16 9.44 -31.26 -11.79
C VAL A 16 9.15 -32.77 -11.77
N LYS A 17 8.38 -33.26 -10.78
CA LYS A 17 7.99 -34.67 -10.67
C LYS A 17 7.23 -35.18 -11.92
N ARG A 18 6.37 -34.33 -12.48
CA ARG A 18 5.60 -34.65 -13.69
C ARG A 18 6.42 -34.49 -14.99
N LYS A 19 7.69 -34.11 -14.89
CA LYS A 19 8.60 -33.89 -16.04
C LYS A 19 8.08 -32.81 -17.00
N VAL A 20 7.27 -31.86 -16.52
CA VAL A 20 6.87 -30.66 -17.29
C VAL A 20 8.04 -29.70 -17.40
N LEU A 21 8.83 -29.59 -16.34
CA LEU A 21 10.07 -28.81 -16.26
C LEU A 21 11.17 -29.66 -15.59
N ASP A 22 12.41 -29.44 -16.00
CA ASP A 22 13.57 -30.06 -15.36
C ASP A 22 14.08 -29.19 -14.20
N LEU A 23 14.03 -27.87 -14.38
CA LEU A 23 14.50 -26.86 -13.43
C LEU A 23 13.51 -25.69 -13.33
N ILE A 24 13.43 -25.11 -12.14
CA ILE A 24 12.62 -23.91 -11.88
C ILE A 24 13.53 -22.69 -11.71
N GLY A 25 13.23 -21.62 -12.45
CA GLY A 25 13.81 -20.28 -12.27
C GLY A 25 12.78 -19.33 -11.66
N ALA A 26 13.17 -18.55 -10.66
CA ALA A 26 12.25 -17.71 -9.88
C ALA A 26 12.87 -16.35 -9.55
N ALA A 27 12.84 -15.37 -10.47
CA ALA A 27 13.39 -14.04 -10.23
C ALA A 27 12.59 -13.24 -9.18
N ARG A 28 11.32 -12.90 -9.47
CA ARG A 28 10.49 -12.11 -8.54
C ARG A 28 10.22 -12.79 -7.19
N PRO A 29 10.02 -14.11 -7.12
CA PRO A 29 9.96 -14.78 -5.82
C PRO A 29 11.24 -14.63 -4.99
N SER A 30 12.43 -14.69 -5.61
CA SER A 30 13.71 -14.49 -4.92
C SER A 30 13.92 -13.02 -4.48
N ILE A 31 13.34 -12.04 -5.18
CA ILE A 31 13.30 -10.64 -4.72
C ILE A 31 12.42 -10.51 -3.46
N ALA A 32 11.28 -11.20 -3.44
CA ALA A 32 10.36 -11.18 -2.31
C ALA A 32 10.94 -11.94 -1.10
N ASP A 33 11.58 -13.07 -1.34
CA ASP A 33 12.24 -13.88 -0.33
C ASP A 33 13.54 -14.52 -0.87
N PRO A 34 14.70 -13.91 -0.64
CA PRO A 34 15.98 -14.46 -1.09
C PRO A 34 16.35 -15.75 -0.38
N TYR A 35 15.76 -16.02 0.81
CA TYR A 35 15.97 -17.22 1.59
C TYR A 35 14.96 -18.35 1.29
N MET A 36 14.07 -18.17 0.29
CA MET A 36 13.06 -19.18 -0.07
C MET A 36 13.63 -20.58 -0.27
N PRO A 37 14.77 -20.81 -0.98
CA PRO A 37 15.35 -22.17 -1.09
C PRO A 37 15.77 -22.77 0.24
N ASN A 38 16.33 -21.97 1.15
CA ASN A 38 16.71 -22.41 2.49
C ASN A 38 15.46 -22.77 3.31
N LYS A 39 14.41 -21.94 3.26
CA LYS A 39 13.15 -22.19 3.97
C LYS A 39 12.47 -23.47 3.47
N ILE A 40 12.50 -23.74 2.17
CA ILE A 40 12.00 -25.02 1.60
C ILE A 40 12.81 -26.19 2.12
N ARG A 41 14.14 -26.14 2.07
CA ARG A 41 15.04 -27.19 2.58
C ARG A 41 14.80 -27.47 4.04
N ASP A 42 14.62 -26.42 4.84
CA ASP A 42 14.50 -26.49 6.29
C ASP A 42 13.04 -26.68 6.75
N GLN A 43 12.10 -26.95 5.83
CA GLN A 43 10.66 -27.18 6.05
C GLN A 43 9.92 -25.99 6.69
N ARG A 44 10.43 -24.77 6.53
CA ARG A 44 9.84 -23.51 7.04
C ARG A 44 9.02 -22.81 5.96
N VAL A 45 8.16 -23.56 5.27
CA VAL A 45 7.42 -23.06 4.08
C VAL A 45 6.42 -21.93 4.41
N ASP A 46 5.88 -21.94 5.62
CA ASP A 46 4.92 -20.92 6.09
C ASP A 46 5.58 -19.55 6.34
N GLU A 47 6.91 -19.53 6.48
CA GLU A 47 7.69 -18.30 6.65
C GLU A 47 8.05 -17.63 5.31
N ILE A 48 7.72 -18.25 4.17
CA ILE A 48 8.06 -17.70 2.86
C ILE A 48 7.25 -16.43 2.57
N ARG A 49 7.95 -15.33 2.28
CA ARG A 49 7.34 -14.09 1.77
C ARG A 49 6.99 -14.26 0.30
N GLU A 50 5.79 -14.73 0.01
CA GLU A 50 5.39 -14.98 -1.37
C GLU A 50 5.26 -13.70 -2.20
N CYS A 51 5.82 -13.71 -3.40
CA CYS A 51 5.65 -12.61 -4.35
C CYS A 51 4.17 -12.41 -4.72
N ILE A 52 3.64 -11.22 -4.50
CA ILE A 52 2.24 -10.86 -4.76
C ILE A 52 1.95 -10.43 -6.22
N GLY A 53 2.98 -10.32 -7.06
CA GLY A 53 2.84 -9.96 -8.47
C GLY A 53 2.55 -8.50 -8.76
N CYS A 54 2.78 -7.59 -7.81
CA CYS A 54 2.50 -6.15 -7.96
C CYS A 54 3.43 -5.42 -8.94
N ASN A 55 4.48 -6.04 -9.43
CA ASN A 55 5.47 -5.50 -10.38
C ASN A 55 6.18 -4.19 -9.97
N ILE A 56 6.17 -3.81 -8.70
CA ILE A 56 6.92 -2.62 -8.21
C ILE A 56 8.42 -2.76 -8.51
N CYS A 57 8.99 -3.97 -8.41
CA CYS A 57 10.38 -4.21 -8.77
C CYS A 57 10.67 -3.95 -10.26
N VAL A 58 9.74 -4.30 -11.15
CA VAL A 58 9.84 -4.04 -12.60
C VAL A 58 9.73 -2.53 -12.86
N SER A 59 8.83 -1.83 -12.18
CA SER A 59 8.71 -0.36 -12.29
C SER A 59 10.01 0.34 -11.89
N SER A 60 10.64 -0.08 -10.79
CA SER A 60 11.91 0.50 -10.33
C SER A 60 13.03 0.30 -11.35
N ASP A 61 13.11 -0.89 -11.97
CA ASP A 61 14.08 -1.20 -13.01
C ASP A 61 13.89 -0.29 -14.25
N ASN A 62 12.64 -0.11 -14.69
CA ASN A 62 12.32 0.77 -15.82
C ASN A 62 12.74 2.23 -15.60
N PHE A 63 12.79 2.69 -14.37
CA PHE A 63 13.23 4.05 -13.99
C PHE A 63 14.71 4.12 -13.61
N ALA A 64 15.48 3.04 -13.74
CA ALA A 64 16.87 2.94 -13.34
C ALA A 64 17.13 3.41 -11.89
N VAL A 65 16.20 3.10 -10.98
CA VAL A 65 16.31 3.34 -9.54
C VAL A 65 16.49 2.03 -8.79
N PRO A 66 16.97 2.04 -7.54
CA PRO A 66 17.11 0.81 -6.76
C PRO A 66 15.78 0.03 -6.71
N ILE A 67 15.85 -1.26 -7.01
CA ILE A 67 14.69 -2.14 -7.02
C ILE A 67 14.04 -2.17 -5.63
N ARG A 68 12.71 -2.06 -5.59
CA ARG A 68 11.89 -2.16 -4.39
C ARG A 68 11.00 -3.39 -4.46
N CYS A 69 10.62 -3.92 -3.33
CA CYS A 69 9.64 -4.99 -3.22
C CYS A 69 8.61 -4.67 -2.15
N THR A 70 7.32 -4.88 -2.47
CA THR A 70 6.22 -4.69 -1.51
C THR A 70 6.30 -5.68 -0.35
N GLN A 71 6.78 -6.90 -0.59
CA GLN A 71 6.89 -7.92 0.46
C GLN A 71 8.20 -7.81 1.26
N ASN A 72 9.29 -7.43 0.59
CA ASN A 72 10.62 -7.37 1.17
C ASN A 72 11.14 -5.93 1.20
N PRO A 73 11.00 -5.20 2.31
CA PRO A 73 11.46 -3.81 2.42
C PRO A 73 12.98 -3.66 2.41
N THR A 74 13.74 -4.76 2.61
CA THR A 74 15.21 -4.71 2.59
C THR A 74 15.77 -4.66 1.16
N MET A 75 14.97 -5.06 0.16
CA MET A 75 15.40 -5.11 -1.24
C MET A 75 15.87 -3.75 -1.75
N GLY A 76 17.11 -3.71 -2.23
CA GLY A 76 17.79 -2.51 -2.70
C GLY A 76 18.39 -1.64 -1.59
N GLU A 77 18.34 -2.09 -0.33
CA GLU A 77 18.95 -1.42 0.82
C GLU A 77 20.12 -2.21 1.43
N GLU A 78 20.37 -3.42 0.96
CA GLU A 78 21.36 -4.36 1.52
C GLU A 78 22.75 -3.75 1.53
N TRP A 79 23.21 -3.21 0.39
CA TRP A 79 24.55 -2.63 0.26
C TRP A 79 24.69 -1.25 0.92
N ARG A 80 23.59 -0.48 0.96
CA ARG A 80 23.59 0.88 1.47
C ARG A 80 23.39 0.94 2.98
N ARG A 81 22.42 0.18 3.50
CA ARG A 81 22.02 0.17 4.90
C ARG A 81 22.47 -1.07 5.65
N GLY A 82 22.95 -2.08 4.92
CA GLY A 82 23.27 -3.38 5.48
C GLY A 82 22.03 -4.12 6.01
N TRP A 83 20.85 -3.85 5.44
CA TRP A 83 19.65 -4.56 5.82
C TRP A 83 19.61 -5.94 5.20
N ASP A 84 19.13 -6.90 5.98
CA ASP A 84 18.94 -8.27 5.55
C ASP A 84 17.59 -8.77 6.05
N PRO A 85 16.82 -9.50 5.24
CA PRO A 85 15.49 -9.95 5.63
C PRO A 85 15.49 -11.00 6.75
N GLU A 86 16.61 -11.66 7.02
CA GLU A 86 16.71 -12.69 8.08
C GLU A 86 17.66 -12.27 9.21
N LEU A 87 18.72 -11.49 8.93
CA LEU A 87 19.69 -11.04 9.93
C LEU A 87 19.27 -9.70 10.52
N VAL A 88 18.48 -9.76 11.57
CA VAL A 88 17.87 -8.59 12.19
C VAL A 88 18.79 -8.01 13.26
N ARG A 89 18.98 -6.69 13.26
CA ARG A 89 19.75 -5.98 14.29
C ARG A 89 19.06 -6.10 15.65
N PRO A 90 19.78 -6.46 16.73
CA PRO A 90 19.16 -6.55 18.05
C PRO A 90 18.74 -5.19 18.60
N LYS A 91 17.85 -5.18 19.59
CA LYS A 91 17.49 -3.97 20.37
C LYS A 91 18.74 -3.40 21.05
N LYS A 92 18.75 -2.07 21.24
CA LYS A 92 19.82 -1.37 21.99
C LYS A 92 19.47 -1.19 23.46
N THR A 93 18.18 -1.09 23.80
CA THR A 93 17.68 -0.92 25.17
C THR A 93 16.51 -1.84 25.46
N ASP A 94 16.05 -1.89 26.73
CA ASP A 94 14.87 -2.66 27.14
C ASP A 94 13.57 -1.83 27.11
N GLN A 95 13.51 -0.79 26.28
CA GLN A 95 12.31 0.01 26.14
C GLN A 95 11.21 -0.75 25.37
N SER A 96 9.97 -0.41 25.68
CA SER A 96 8.80 -0.88 24.95
C SER A 96 8.36 0.10 23.87
N ALA A 97 7.62 -0.38 22.87
CA ALA A 97 7.08 0.41 21.79
C ALA A 97 5.57 0.19 21.64
N LEU A 98 4.85 1.25 21.36
CA LEU A 98 3.43 1.23 20.99
C LEU A 98 3.30 1.52 19.49
N VAL A 99 2.58 0.65 18.77
CA VAL A 99 2.22 0.86 17.37
C VAL A 99 0.70 1.01 17.28
N VAL A 100 0.24 2.14 16.76
CA VAL A 100 -1.20 2.46 16.64
C VAL A 100 -1.65 2.30 15.20
N GLY A 101 -2.45 1.28 14.94
CA GLY A 101 -2.95 0.89 13.62
C GLY A 101 -2.18 -0.30 13.03
N SER A 102 -2.91 -1.27 12.50
CA SER A 102 -2.41 -2.52 11.94
C SER A 102 -2.51 -2.59 10.41
N GLY A 103 -2.46 -1.45 9.72
CA GLY A 103 -2.25 -1.41 8.29
C GLY A 103 -0.85 -1.92 7.89
N PRO A 104 -0.49 -1.93 6.60
CA PRO A 104 0.81 -2.46 6.15
C PRO A 104 2.02 -1.87 6.90
N ALA A 105 2.02 -0.57 7.14
CA ALA A 105 3.11 0.11 7.87
C ALA A 105 3.18 -0.33 9.32
N GLY A 106 2.04 -0.37 10.03
CA GLY A 106 2.00 -0.75 11.43
C GLY A 106 2.35 -2.23 11.64
N LEU A 107 1.86 -3.14 10.80
CA LEU A 107 2.22 -4.55 10.85
C LEU A 107 3.72 -4.76 10.63
N GLU A 108 4.31 -4.09 9.63
CA GLU A 108 5.75 -4.19 9.37
C GLU A 108 6.57 -3.63 10.53
N CYS A 109 6.20 -2.44 11.04
CA CYS A 109 6.90 -1.79 12.15
C CYS A 109 6.85 -2.66 13.41
N ALA A 110 5.66 -3.13 13.80
CA ALA A 110 5.48 -3.95 14.99
C ALA A 110 6.23 -5.30 14.89
N MET A 111 6.12 -5.98 13.74
CA MET A 111 6.84 -7.22 13.46
C MET A 111 8.36 -7.01 13.56
N GLN A 112 8.90 -5.97 12.92
CA GLN A 112 10.34 -5.74 12.88
C GLN A 112 10.90 -5.31 14.25
N LEU A 113 10.19 -4.48 15.00
CA LEU A 113 10.54 -4.15 16.39
C LEU A 113 10.56 -5.41 17.27
N ALA A 114 9.55 -6.28 17.16
CA ALA A 114 9.49 -7.54 17.89
C ALA A 114 10.63 -8.48 17.47
N ARG A 115 10.98 -8.58 16.19
CA ARG A 115 12.13 -9.35 15.70
C ARG A 115 13.45 -8.80 16.26
N ARG A 116 13.58 -7.50 16.46
CA ARG A 116 14.72 -6.86 17.11
C ARG A 116 14.79 -7.15 18.62
N GLY A 117 13.71 -7.64 19.23
CA GLY A 117 13.63 -8.05 20.63
C GLY A 117 13.00 -7.01 21.56
N TYR A 118 12.39 -5.93 21.03
CA TYR A 118 11.61 -4.98 21.83
C TYR A 118 10.28 -5.60 22.29
N GLN A 119 9.77 -5.13 23.44
CA GLN A 119 8.39 -5.40 23.84
C GLN A 119 7.48 -4.47 23.05
N VAL A 120 6.49 -5.01 22.34
CA VAL A 120 5.64 -4.25 21.43
C VAL A 120 4.17 -4.40 21.81
N VAL A 121 3.46 -3.30 21.84
CA VAL A 121 1.99 -3.26 21.90
C VAL A 121 1.50 -2.78 20.54
N LEU A 122 0.69 -3.59 19.85
CA LEU A 122 0.03 -3.25 18.60
C LEU A 122 -1.46 -3.09 18.85
N SER A 123 -1.98 -1.86 18.65
CA SER A 123 -3.41 -1.56 18.80
C SER A 123 -4.05 -1.35 17.43
N GLU A 124 -5.25 -1.94 17.24
CA GLU A 124 -6.07 -1.81 16.03
C GLU A 124 -7.52 -1.48 16.41
N ALA A 125 -8.07 -0.42 15.81
CA ALA A 125 -9.44 0.01 16.05
C ALA A 125 -10.50 -0.99 15.53
N LYS A 126 -10.14 -1.80 14.54
CA LYS A 126 -11.05 -2.74 13.87
C LYS A 126 -10.84 -4.16 14.37
N LYS A 127 -11.81 -5.04 14.03
CA LYS A 127 -11.75 -6.47 14.33
C LYS A 127 -10.64 -7.21 13.58
N GLU A 128 -10.29 -6.76 12.37
CA GLU A 128 -9.35 -7.43 11.48
C GLU A 128 -8.09 -6.58 11.28
N LEU A 129 -6.93 -7.24 11.31
CA LEU A 129 -5.64 -6.63 11.00
C LEU A 129 -5.45 -6.54 9.49
N GLY A 130 -4.76 -5.49 8.99
CA GLY A 130 -4.39 -5.37 7.58
C GLY A 130 -4.79 -4.06 6.91
N GLY A 131 -5.66 -3.26 7.55
CA GLY A 131 -6.04 -1.95 7.05
C GLY A 131 -6.62 -1.97 5.62
N ARG A 132 -6.12 -1.09 4.75
CA ARG A 132 -6.62 -0.97 3.36
C ARG A 132 -6.37 -2.20 2.49
N VAL A 133 -5.36 -3.03 2.82
CA VAL A 133 -5.05 -4.23 2.03
C VAL A 133 -6.20 -5.22 2.03
N LEU A 134 -6.96 -5.31 3.12
CA LEU A 134 -8.14 -6.17 3.18
C LEU A 134 -9.19 -5.78 2.14
N PHE A 135 -9.39 -4.48 1.95
CA PHE A 135 -10.26 -3.96 0.89
C PHE A 135 -9.69 -4.22 -0.50
N GLU A 136 -8.44 -3.82 -0.74
CA GLU A 136 -7.82 -3.93 -2.06
C GLU A 136 -7.70 -5.39 -2.52
N SER A 137 -7.36 -6.31 -1.61
CA SER A 137 -7.27 -7.74 -1.91
C SER A 137 -8.61 -8.43 -2.18
N SER A 138 -9.74 -7.81 -1.83
CA SER A 138 -11.07 -8.30 -2.17
C SER A 138 -11.44 -8.03 -3.64
N LEU A 139 -10.73 -7.10 -4.30
CA LEU A 139 -10.99 -6.75 -5.69
C LEU A 139 -10.47 -7.82 -6.65
N LYS A 140 -11.13 -7.91 -7.80
CA LYS A 140 -10.81 -8.88 -8.86
C LYS A 140 -9.34 -8.76 -9.28
N GLY A 141 -8.61 -9.87 -9.27
CA GLY A 141 -7.20 -9.94 -9.66
C GLY A 141 -6.19 -9.55 -8.58
N LEU A 142 -6.63 -9.00 -7.44
CA LEU A 142 -5.74 -8.55 -6.36
C LEU A 142 -5.71 -9.48 -5.14
N SER A 143 -6.37 -10.64 -5.16
CA SER A 143 -6.47 -11.56 -4.02
C SER A 143 -5.09 -11.97 -3.45
N ALA A 144 -4.08 -12.12 -4.29
CA ALA A 144 -2.72 -12.42 -3.85
C ALA A 144 -2.10 -11.34 -2.95
N TRP A 145 -2.64 -10.12 -2.97
CA TRP A 145 -2.12 -9.01 -2.15
C TRP A 145 -2.42 -9.19 -0.67
N LYS A 146 -3.43 -10.01 -0.32
CA LYS A 146 -3.70 -10.38 1.07
C LYS A 146 -2.48 -10.99 1.76
N ARG A 147 -1.58 -11.66 1.02
CA ARG A 147 -0.32 -12.21 1.53
C ARG A 147 0.59 -11.18 2.20
N VAL A 148 0.42 -9.89 1.88
CA VAL A 148 1.12 -8.79 2.59
C VAL A 148 0.76 -8.79 4.07
N VAL A 149 -0.51 -9.01 4.36
CA VAL A 149 -1.04 -9.09 5.73
C VAL A 149 -0.75 -10.46 6.34
N ASP A 150 -1.06 -11.53 5.61
CA ASP A 150 -1.01 -12.91 6.12
C ASP A 150 0.39 -13.29 6.61
N ASN A 151 1.45 -12.95 5.84
CA ASN A 151 2.82 -13.22 6.24
C ASN A 151 3.21 -12.47 7.53
N ARG A 152 2.86 -11.18 7.64
CA ARG A 152 3.19 -10.37 8.82
C ARG A 152 2.43 -10.79 10.06
N VAL A 153 1.15 -11.12 9.90
CA VAL A 153 0.32 -11.63 11.00
C VAL A 153 0.85 -12.98 11.48
N TYR A 154 1.23 -13.87 10.57
CA TYR A 154 1.86 -15.14 10.92
C TYR A 154 3.14 -14.91 11.74
N GLU A 155 4.07 -14.09 11.26
CA GLU A 155 5.31 -13.76 11.96
C GLU A 155 5.06 -13.15 13.37
N ILE A 156 4.10 -12.26 13.48
CA ILE A 156 3.69 -11.65 14.76
C ILE A 156 3.20 -12.71 15.74
N GLN A 157 2.37 -13.66 15.26
CA GLN A 157 1.81 -14.73 16.09
C GLN A 157 2.88 -15.72 16.62
N GLN A 158 4.04 -15.79 15.97
CA GLN A 158 5.17 -16.62 16.43
C GLN A 158 6.03 -15.94 17.52
N LYS A 159 5.71 -14.69 17.91
CA LYS A 159 6.51 -13.92 18.86
C LYS A 159 5.82 -13.80 20.22
N ASN A 160 6.60 -13.94 21.30
CA ASN A 160 6.12 -13.81 22.68
C ASN A 160 6.26 -12.38 23.26
N ASN A 161 6.91 -11.49 22.50
CA ASN A 161 7.22 -10.12 22.91
C ASN A 161 6.38 -9.07 22.18
N ILE A 162 5.23 -9.48 21.63
CA ILE A 162 4.27 -8.59 21.01
C ILE A 162 2.85 -8.93 21.48
N GLU A 163 2.14 -7.93 21.95
CA GLU A 163 0.73 -8.03 22.33
C GLU A 163 -0.12 -7.29 21.30
N VAL A 164 -1.22 -7.93 20.85
CA VAL A 164 -2.10 -7.39 19.82
C VAL A 164 -3.49 -7.16 20.38
N TYR A 165 -3.92 -5.91 20.39
CA TYR A 165 -5.25 -5.50 20.84
C TYR A 165 -6.09 -5.07 19.64
N LYS A 166 -7.11 -5.85 19.35
CA LYS A 166 -8.12 -5.55 18.31
C LYS A 166 -9.32 -4.84 18.94
N GLU A 167 -10.13 -4.16 18.09
CA GLU A 167 -11.29 -3.39 18.53
C GLU A 167 -10.93 -2.40 19.64
N SER A 168 -9.71 -1.87 19.57
CA SER A 168 -9.07 -1.02 20.57
C SER A 168 -8.61 0.29 19.93
N GLU A 169 -9.55 1.19 19.68
CA GLU A 169 -9.23 2.54 19.23
C GLU A 169 -8.61 3.34 20.36
N LEU A 170 -7.38 3.81 20.15
CA LEU A 170 -6.66 4.58 21.15
C LEU A 170 -6.91 6.07 21.00
N THR A 171 -7.26 6.71 22.12
CA THR A 171 -7.29 8.16 22.28
C THR A 171 -5.98 8.66 22.91
N LEU A 172 -5.83 9.97 22.98
CA LEU A 172 -4.73 10.62 23.67
C LEU A 172 -4.65 10.21 25.15
N GLU A 173 -5.81 10.11 25.82
CA GLU A 173 -5.92 9.69 27.22
C GLU A 173 -5.43 8.26 27.41
N HIS A 174 -5.89 7.33 26.57
CA HIS A 174 -5.46 5.93 26.61
C HIS A 174 -3.94 5.80 26.45
N ILE A 175 -3.34 6.55 25.52
CA ILE A 175 -1.87 6.53 25.31
C ILE A 175 -1.13 7.07 26.54
N ASN A 176 -1.66 8.10 27.18
CA ASN A 176 -1.07 8.65 28.39
C ASN A 176 -1.13 7.65 29.57
N GLU A 177 -2.22 6.92 29.70
CA GLU A 177 -2.41 5.88 30.74
C GLU A 177 -1.49 4.67 30.53
N LEU A 178 -1.22 4.28 29.27
CA LEU A 178 -0.29 3.21 28.95
C LEU A 178 1.16 3.49 29.37
N GLY A 179 1.55 4.75 29.46
CA GLY A 179 2.89 5.16 29.89
C GLY A 179 4.05 4.72 28.98
N ILE A 180 3.77 4.30 27.74
CA ILE A 180 4.79 3.94 26.75
C ILE A 180 5.29 5.20 26.05
N ASN A 181 6.61 5.37 26.04
CA ASN A 181 7.24 6.59 25.50
C ASN A 181 7.59 6.52 24.01
N ASN A 182 7.64 5.34 23.43
CA ASN A 182 7.98 5.16 22.02
C ASN A 182 6.72 4.79 21.23
N ILE A 183 6.21 5.72 20.42
CA ILE A 183 4.90 5.66 19.81
C ILE A 183 5.03 5.80 18.29
N PHE A 184 4.56 4.81 17.55
CA PHE A 184 4.52 4.80 16.09
C PHE A 184 3.06 4.89 15.64
N ILE A 185 2.69 5.98 14.98
CA ILE A 185 1.33 6.25 14.54
C ILE A 185 1.17 5.80 13.09
N ALA A 186 0.45 4.69 12.88
CA ALA A 186 0.20 4.03 11.60
C ALA A 186 -1.29 4.04 11.23
N THR A 187 -2.00 5.11 11.57
CA THR A 187 -3.45 5.27 11.45
C THR A 187 -3.96 5.36 10.01
N GLY A 188 -3.04 5.37 9.03
CA GLY A 188 -3.37 5.32 7.62
C GLY A 188 -3.92 6.63 7.05
N SER A 189 -4.79 6.53 6.05
CA SER A 189 -5.36 7.66 5.31
C SER A 189 -6.81 7.41 4.93
N SER A 190 -7.53 8.48 4.60
CA SER A 190 -8.93 8.45 4.16
C SER A 190 -9.06 9.07 2.76
N TRP A 191 -9.91 8.48 1.90
CA TRP A 191 -10.22 9.02 0.59
C TRP A 191 -10.97 10.35 0.71
N ARG A 192 -10.52 11.35 -0.04
CA ARG A 192 -11.20 12.63 -0.16
C ARG A 192 -12.50 12.47 -0.94
N LYS A 193 -13.53 13.21 -0.53
CA LYS A 193 -14.84 13.25 -1.18
C LYS A 193 -15.17 14.60 -1.81
N ASP A 194 -14.18 15.46 -1.95
CA ASP A 194 -14.32 16.79 -2.53
C ASP A 194 -13.79 16.89 -3.97
N GLY A 195 -13.21 15.81 -4.51
CA GLY A 195 -12.67 15.74 -5.86
C GLY A 195 -11.30 16.38 -6.06
N VAL A 196 -10.67 16.86 -5.00
CA VAL A 196 -9.28 17.32 -5.07
C VAL A 196 -8.36 16.12 -5.32
N GLY A 197 -7.46 16.27 -6.29
CA GLY A 197 -6.52 15.23 -6.70
C GLY A 197 -5.24 15.80 -7.30
N ARG A 198 -4.54 15.03 -8.11
CA ARG A 198 -3.27 15.42 -8.73
C ARG A 198 -3.40 16.59 -9.69
N SER A 199 -4.39 16.54 -10.57
CA SER A 199 -4.65 17.55 -11.61
C SER A 199 -5.66 18.60 -11.16
N GLN A 200 -6.69 18.17 -10.42
CA GLN A 200 -7.75 19.03 -9.91
C GLN A 200 -7.40 19.49 -8.49
N ARG A 201 -6.96 20.77 -8.35
CA ARG A 201 -6.57 21.35 -7.04
C ARG A 201 -7.68 22.11 -6.33
N LYS A 202 -8.86 22.21 -6.94
CA LYS A 202 -10.04 22.83 -6.34
C LYS A 202 -11.12 21.78 -6.17
N ALA A 203 -11.86 21.88 -5.08
CA ALA A 203 -13.02 21.04 -4.85
C ALA A 203 -14.06 21.16 -5.97
N ILE A 204 -14.71 20.06 -6.28
CA ILE A 204 -15.86 20.04 -7.20
C ILE A 204 -17.03 20.75 -6.51
N THR A 205 -17.67 21.70 -7.20
CA THR A 205 -18.82 22.42 -6.66
C THR A 205 -20.10 21.61 -6.81
N GLY A 206 -21.04 21.70 -5.87
CA GLY A 206 -22.38 21.09 -5.96
C GLY A 206 -22.42 19.56 -5.75
N LEU A 207 -21.45 18.98 -5.07
CA LEU A 207 -21.38 17.54 -4.79
C LEU A 207 -22.54 17.02 -3.93
N ASP A 208 -23.25 17.89 -3.23
CA ASP A 208 -24.47 17.62 -2.49
C ASP A 208 -25.67 17.26 -3.39
N GLU A 209 -25.60 17.56 -4.68
CA GLU A 209 -26.65 17.25 -5.66
C GLU A 209 -26.52 15.85 -6.29
N VAL A 210 -25.46 15.10 -5.99
CA VAL A 210 -25.24 13.74 -6.49
C VAL A 210 -24.79 12.81 -5.34
N GLN A 211 -25.00 11.51 -5.49
CA GLN A 211 -24.44 10.56 -4.54
C GLN A 211 -22.92 10.48 -4.72
N VAL A 212 -22.15 10.88 -3.71
CA VAL A 212 -20.67 10.78 -3.73
C VAL A 212 -20.22 9.61 -2.88
N LEU A 213 -19.47 8.70 -3.49
CA LEU A 213 -18.89 7.52 -2.82
C LEU A 213 -17.36 7.56 -2.91
N SER A 214 -16.73 7.15 -1.83
CA SER A 214 -15.32 6.75 -1.85
C SER A 214 -15.15 5.36 -2.49
N PRO A 215 -13.94 4.97 -2.92
CA PRO A 215 -13.66 3.62 -3.41
C PRO A 215 -14.17 2.50 -2.50
N VAL A 216 -13.96 2.65 -1.19
CA VAL A 216 -14.35 1.65 -0.18
C VAL A 216 -15.88 1.54 -0.07
N GLU A 217 -16.59 2.67 -0.05
CA GLU A 217 -18.05 2.69 0.02
C GLU A 217 -18.67 2.11 -1.25
N ALA A 218 -18.12 2.42 -2.42
CA ALA A 218 -18.61 1.92 -3.69
C ALA A 218 -18.58 0.38 -3.77
N ILE A 219 -17.53 -0.25 -3.26
CA ILE A 219 -17.39 -1.72 -3.31
C ILE A 219 -18.17 -2.39 -2.19
N ARG A 220 -18.14 -1.85 -0.96
CA ARG A 220 -18.86 -2.46 0.19
C ARG A 220 -20.35 -2.21 0.15
N GLY A 221 -20.78 -1.13 -0.48
CA GLY A 221 -22.17 -0.69 -0.59
C GLY A 221 -22.75 -0.80 -2.00
N SER A 222 -22.28 -1.73 -2.82
CA SER A 222 -22.67 -1.86 -4.24
C SER A 222 -24.19 -1.87 -4.47
N ASN A 223 -24.98 -2.39 -3.53
CA ASN A 223 -26.45 -2.43 -3.61
C ASN A 223 -27.12 -1.04 -3.51
N THR A 224 -26.36 0.02 -3.19
CA THR A 224 -26.89 1.39 -3.07
C THR A 224 -26.51 2.28 -4.25
N ILE A 225 -25.75 1.76 -5.21
CA ILE A 225 -25.29 2.51 -6.38
C ILE A 225 -26.46 2.82 -7.30
N GLN A 226 -26.62 4.08 -7.64
CA GLN A 226 -27.67 4.56 -8.55
C GLN A 226 -27.08 4.92 -9.92
N GLU A 227 -27.63 4.34 -10.98
CA GLU A 227 -27.20 4.65 -12.35
C GLU A 227 -27.80 5.97 -12.87
N PRO A 228 -27.07 6.73 -13.71
CA PRO A 228 -25.75 6.41 -14.27
C PRO A 228 -24.61 6.66 -13.29
N VAL A 229 -23.58 5.79 -13.37
CA VAL A 229 -22.41 5.81 -12.50
C VAL A 229 -21.22 6.44 -13.22
N VAL A 230 -20.55 7.38 -12.55
CA VAL A 230 -19.29 7.97 -13.01
C VAL A 230 -18.18 7.63 -12.02
N ILE A 231 -17.07 7.11 -12.50
CA ILE A 231 -15.82 7.00 -11.75
C ILE A 231 -14.90 8.12 -12.22
N TYR A 232 -14.52 9.01 -11.31
CA TYR A 232 -13.53 10.06 -11.59
C TYR A 232 -12.19 9.68 -11.01
N ASP A 233 -11.22 9.42 -11.92
CA ASP A 233 -9.86 9.01 -11.58
C ASP A 233 -8.89 10.17 -11.73
N ASP A 234 -8.48 10.79 -10.63
CA ASP A 234 -7.37 11.73 -10.56
C ASP A 234 -6.23 11.24 -9.63
N ASP A 235 -6.34 10.03 -9.11
CA ASP A 235 -5.19 9.28 -8.53
C ASP A 235 -4.29 8.73 -9.65
N GLN A 236 -4.88 8.33 -10.77
CA GLN A 236 -4.22 7.84 -11.97
C GLN A 236 -3.43 6.54 -11.76
N GLY A 237 -3.60 5.90 -10.60
CA GLY A 237 -3.03 4.60 -10.23
C GLY A 237 -3.85 3.42 -10.75
N TYR A 238 -3.65 2.26 -10.14
CA TYR A 238 -4.36 1.03 -10.53
C TYR A 238 -5.81 0.98 -10.07
N LEU A 239 -6.14 1.65 -8.95
CA LEU A 239 -7.35 1.37 -8.17
C LEU A 239 -8.64 1.73 -8.92
N ALA A 240 -8.69 2.90 -9.56
CA ALA A 240 -9.88 3.31 -10.31
C ALA A 240 -10.22 2.34 -11.45
N GLY A 241 -9.21 1.89 -12.20
CA GLY A 241 -9.38 0.91 -13.26
C GLY A 241 -9.89 -0.43 -12.74
N VAL A 242 -9.37 -0.90 -11.61
CA VAL A 242 -9.79 -2.17 -10.98
C VAL A 242 -11.22 -2.07 -10.44
N ILE A 243 -11.61 -0.93 -9.85
CA ILE A 243 -12.99 -0.68 -9.39
C ILE A 243 -13.96 -0.64 -10.59
N ALA A 244 -13.57 0.02 -11.67
CA ALA A 244 -14.38 0.05 -12.89
C ALA A 244 -14.58 -1.36 -13.47
N ASP A 245 -13.53 -2.20 -13.51
CA ASP A 245 -13.61 -3.59 -13.95
C ASP A 245 -14.53 -4.43 -13.04
N HIS A 246 -14.43 -4.22 -11.73
CA HIS A 246 -15.27 -4.92 -10.74
C HIS A 246 -16.75 -4.56 -10.92
N LEU A 247 -17.09 -3.28 -10.84
CA LEU A 247 -18.49 -2.83 -10.95
C LEU A 247 -19.13 -3.12 -12.31
N SER A 248 -18.34 -3.03 -13.41
CA SER A 248 -18.83 -3.44 -14.73
C SER A 248 -19.08 -4.95 -14.83
N SER A 249 -18.26 -5.77 -14.17
CA SER A 249 -18.48 -7.23 -14.09
C SER A 249 -19.76 -7.56 -13.29
N ASP A 250 -20.13 -6.71 -12.32
CA ASP A 250 -21.36 -6.83 -11.55
C ASP A 250 -22.59 -6.26 -12.28
N GLY A 251 -22.42 -5.78 -13.50
CA GLY A 251 -23.50 -5.34 -14.40
C GLY A 251 -23.79 -3.85 -14.41
N HIS A 252 -23.00 -3.02 -13.71
CA HIS A 252 -23.19 -1.57 -13.72
C HIS A 252 -22.68 -0.92 -15.01
N ALA A 253 -23.46 0.04 -15.55
CA ALA A 253 -23.05 0.85 -16.68
C ALA A 253 -22.14 1.99 -16.22
N ILE A 254 -20.83 1.84 -16.46
CA ILE A 254 -19.79 2.74 -15.95
C ILE A 254 -19.34 3.75 -17.02
N THR A 255 -19.26 5.03 -16.63
CA THR A 255 -18.48 6.06 -17.33
C THR A 255 -17.23 6.36 -16.54
N PHE A 256 -16.06 6.12 -17.13
CA PHE A 256 -14.75 6.40 -16.52
C PHE A 256 -14.23 7.74 -17.02
N VAL A 257 -13.94 8.68 -16.12
CA VAL A 257 -13.46 10.03 -16.45
C VAL A 257 -12.09 10.22 -15.83
N THR A 258 -11.12 10.70 -16.61
CA THR A 258 -9.77 10.99 -16.11
C THR A 258 -9.15 12.19 -16.81
N PRO A 259 -8.37 13.02 -16.12
CA PRO A 259 -7.55 14.08 -16.73
C PRO A 259 -6.38 13.51 -17.55
N ALA A 260 -6.01 12.27 -17.35
CA ALA A 260 -4.97 11.61 -18.13
C ALA A 260 -5.46 11.23 -19.53
N SER A 261 -4.52 10.92 -20.44
CA SER A 261 -4.81 10.49 -21.82
C SER A 261 -5.25 9.03 -21.93
N VAL A 262 -4.94 8.22 -20.91
CA VAL A 262 -5.26 6.79 -20.81
C VAL A 262 -5.72 6.44 -19.41
N VAL A 263 -6.39 5.29 -19.27
CA VAL A 263 -6.77 4.75 -17.96
C VAL A 263 -5.53 4.31 -17.19
N SER A 264 -5.47 4.62 -15.89
CA SER A 264 -4.41 4.14 -14.99
C SER A 264 -2.97 4.33 -15.52
N PRO A 265 -2.56 5.54 -15.94
CA PRO A 265 -1.29 5.77 -16.65
C PRO A 265 -0.05 5.36 -15.85
N TRP A 266 -0.09 5.41 -14.50
CA TRP A 266 1.02 4.99 -13.66
C TRP A 266 1.28 3.47 -13.71
N THR A 267 0.33 2.69 -14.23
CA THR A 267 0.50 1.23 -14.39
C THR A 267 1.25 0.85 -15.69
N VAL A 268 1.67 1.82 -16.51
CA VAL A 268 2.57 1.59 -17.65
C VAL A 268 3.88 0.97 -17.16
N SER A 269 4.46 1.51 -16.10
CA SER A 269 5.74 1.02 -15.55
C SER A 269 5.65 -0.35 -14.88
N THR A 270 4.45 -0.74 -14.39
CA THR A 270 4.19 -2.09 -13.87
C THR A 270 3.72 -3.07 -14.95
N LEU A 271 3.67 -2.63 -16.22
CA LEU A 271 3.28 -3.40 -17.39
C LEU A 271 1.80 -3.91 -17.36
N GLU A 272 0.92 -3.14 -16.73
CA GLU A 272 -0.49 -3.53 -16.54
C GLU A 272 -1.47 -2.63 -17.30
N GLN A 273 -1.07 -1.40 -17.64
CA GLN A 273 -1.94 -0.38 -18.22
C GLN A 273 -2.76 -0.89 -19.42
N THR A 274 -2.10 -1.51 -20.38
CA THR A 274 -2.75 -2.03 -21.59
C THR A 274 -3.84 -3.05 -21.25
N ARG A 275 -3.58 -3.95 -20.29
CA ARG A 275 -4.54 -4.98 -19.87
C ARG A 275 -5.73 -4.39 -19.13
N VAL A 276 -5.49 -3.39 -18.27
CA VAL A 276 -6.57 -2.69 -17.55
C VAL A 276 -7.49 -2.01 -18.56
N GLN A 277 -6.93 -1.22 -19.48
CA GLN A 277 -7.72 -0.51 -20.49
C GLN A 277 -8.45 -1.48 -21.45
N GLU A 278 -7.79 -2.57 -21.87
CA GLU A 278 -8.41 -3.61 -22.70
C GLU A 278 -9.61 -4.25 -21.99
N SER A 279 -9.49 -4.57 -20.70
CA SER A 279 -10.58 -5.15 -19.90
C SER A 279 -11.78 -4.22 -19.86
N LEU A 280 -11.57 -2.92 -19.58
CA LEU A 280 -12.65 -1.94 -19.53
C LEU A 280 -13.35 -1.76 -20.89
N LEU A 281 -12.59 -1.73 -22.00
CA LEU A 281 -13.15 -1.63 -23.35
C LEU A 281 -13.99 -2.87 -23.71
N LYS A 282 -13.51 -4.08 -23.36
CA LYS A 282 -14.27 -5.34 -23.57
C LYS A 282 -15.59 -5.34 -22.79
N GLN A 283 -15.62 -4.73 -21.60
CA GLN A 283 -16.82 -4.57 -20.79
C GLN A 283 -17.67 -3.35 -21.18
N LYS A 284 -17.34 -2.68 -22.28
CA LYS A 284 -18.07 -1.50 -22.81
C LYS A 284 -18.11 -0.32 -21.84
N VAL A 285 -17.12 -0.20 -20.95
CA VAL A 285 -16.96 1.00 -20.14
C VAL A 285 -16.73 2.20 -21.04
N LYS A 286 -17.51 3.27 -20.83
CA LYS A 286 -17.33 4.53 -21.57
C LYS A 286 -16.15 5.29 -20.95
N ILE A 287 -15.02 5.39 -21.67
CA ILE A 287 -13.83 6.10 -21.22
C ILE A 287 -13.84 7.53 -21.78
N ILE A 288 -13.73 8.54 -20.91
CA ILE A 288 -13.62 9.96 -21.21
C ILE A 288 -12.28 10.46 -20.66
N ALA A 289 -11.28 10.50 -21.52
CA ALA A 289 -9.93 10.95 -21.20
C ALA A 289 -9.77 12.47 -21.37
N ASN A 290 -8.69 13.03 -20.80
CA ASN A 290 -8.33 14.45 -20.87
C ASN A 290 -9.40 15.40 -20.32
N LYS A 291 -10.15 14.95 -19.30
CA LYS A 291 -11.22 15.73 -18.67
C LYS A 291 -11.11 15.73 -17.15
N THR A 292 -11.26 16.92 -16.56
CA THR A 292 -11.52 17.09 -15.13
C THR A 292 -13.01 17.30 -14.89
N ILE A 293 -13.49 17.02 -13.68
CA ILE A 293 -14.88 17.33 -13.27
C ILE A 293 -14.84 18.58 -12.38
N THR A 294 -15.60 19.61 -12.72
CA THR A 294 -15.55 20.92 -12.05
C THR A 294 -16.83 21.27 -11.28
N LEU A 295 -17.97 20.71 -11.69
CA LEU A 295 -19.27 21.03 -11.11
C LEU A 295 -20.20 19.81 -11.18
N ALA A 296 -20.93 19.55 -10.11
CA ALA A 296 -22.12 18.71 -10.11
C ALA A 296 -23.37 19.60 -10.04
N LYS A 297 -24.40 19.32 -10.85
CA LYS A 297 -25.67 20.02 -10.83
C LYS A 297 -26.81 19.11 -11.27
N GLY A 298 -27.74 18.87 -10.39
CA GLY A 298 -28.78 17.87 -10.60
C GLY A 298 -28.14 16.50 -10.83
N ASN A 299 -28.65 15.75 -11.79
CA ASN A 299 -28.08 14.45 -12.15
C ASN A 299 -27.02 14.57 -13.27
N ASN A 300 -26.21 15.63 -13.28
CA ASN A 300 -25.18 15.89 -14.30
C ASN A 300 -23.89 16.41 -13.68
N LEU A 301 -22.77 16.08 -14.34
CA LEU A 301 -21.45 16.61 -14.05
C LEU A 301 -20.97 17.48 -15.22
N GLU A 302 -20.51 18.70 -14.95
CA GLU A 302 -19.73 19.47 -15.90
C GLU A 302 -18.30 18.98 -15.90
N SER A 303 -17.84 18.45 -17.02
CA SER A 303 -16.43 18.13 -17.24
C SER A 303 -15.76 19.18 -18.11
N ARG A 304 -14.45 19.39 -17.89
CA ARG A 304 -13.66 20.38 -18.63
C ARG A 304 -12.44 19.71 -19.26
N CYS A 305 -12.20 20.00 -20.55
CA CYS A 305 -10.99 19.55 -21.23
C CYS A 305 -9.75 20.19 -20.60
N VAL A 306 -8.73 19.37 -20.28
CA VAL A 306 -7.48 19.84 -19.62
C VAL A 306 -6.65 20.75 -20.55
N PHE A 307 -6.84 20.66 -21.86
CA PHE A 307 -6.09 21.44 -22.86
C PHE A 307 -6.83 22.70 -23.32
N THR A 308 -8.09 22.57 -23.71
CA THR A 308 -8.85 23.66 -24.32
C THR A 308 -9.78 24.38 -23.35
N GLY A 309 -10.08 23.75 -22.21
CA GLY A 309 -11.08 24.28 -21.27
C GLY A 309 -12.53 24.03 -21.68
N ASP A 310 -12.77 23.37 -22.82
CA ASP A 310 -14.13 23.12 -23.35
C ASP A 310 -14.92 22.26 -22.37
N LYS A 311 -16.15 22.71 -22.13
CA LYS A 311 -17.06 22.07 -21.18
C LYS A 311 -17.96 21.06 -21.87
N THR A 312 -18.23 19.95 -21.23
CA THR A 312 -19.22 18.93 -21.64
C THR A 312 -19.95 18.40 -20.43
N ASN A 313 -21.22 18.01 -20.62
CA ASN A 313 -22.01 17.43 -19.53
C ASN A 313 -22.02 15.91 -19.61
N ILE A 314 -21.98 15.27 -18.44
CA ILE A 314 -22.01 13.83 -18.26
C ILE A 314 -23.14 13.52 -17.28
N ALA A 315 -24.09 12.68 -17.68
CA ALA A 315 -25.14 12.20 -16.77
C ALA A 315 -24.55 11.39 -15.62
N CYS A 316 -24.96 11.69 -14.40
CA CYS A 316 -24.42 11.06 -13.19
C CYS A 316 -25.41 11.13 -12.04
N LYS A 317 -25.74 9.98 -11.44
CA LYS A 317 -26.41 9.92 -10.13
C LYS A 317 -25.43 9.51 -9.03
N THR A 318 -24.52 8.60 -9.34
CA THR A 318 -23.46 8.20 -8.40
C THR A 318 -22.09 8.58 -8.97
N LEU A 319 -21.35 9.38 -8.22
CA LEU A 319 -19.96 9.76 -8.50
C LEU A 319 -19.03 9.05 -7.51
N ILE A 320 -18.15 8.21 -8.05
CA ILE A 320 -17.10 7.55 -7.27
C ILE A 320 -15.81 8.33 -7.46
N LEU A 321 -15.27 8.88 -6.37
CA LEU A 321 -14.07 9.71 -6.39
C LEU A 321 -12.84 8.89 -6.02
N VAL A 322 -11.98 8.64 -7.02
CA VAL A 322 -10.66 8.04 -6.83
C VAL A 322 -9.62 9.12 -7.10
N THR A 323 -9.40 9.98 -6.12
CA THR A 323 -8.62 11.21 -6.31
C THR A 323 -7.41 11.25 -5.38
N GLU A 324 -7.49 11.92 -4.26
CA GLU A 324 -6.40 12.02 -3.28
C GLU A 324 -6.83 11.42 -1.95
N ARG A 325 -5.87 11.04 -1.14
CA ARG A 325 -6.10 10.59 0.25
C ARG A 325 -5.53 11.60 1.22
N SER A 326 -6.23 11.83 2.31
CA SER A 326 -5.77 12.67 3.41
C SER A 326 -5.19 11.79 4.51
N PRO A 327 -4.01 12.10 5.06
CA PRO A 327 -3.47 11.43 6.22
C PRO A 327 -4.43 11.46 7.42
N ASN A 328 -4.49 10.39 8.18
CA ASN A 328 -5.21 10.35 9.45
C ASN A 328 -4.23 10.68 10.59
N ASP A 329 -3.79 11.92 10.68
CA ASP A 329 -2.72 12.40 11.57
C ASP A 329 -3.23 13.12 12.84
N THR A 330 -4.54 13.12 13.08
CA THR A 330 -5.16 13.86 14.21
C THR A 330 -4.58 13.45 15.54
N LEU A 331 -4.44 12.14 15.81
CA LEU A 331 -3.89 11.64 17.07
C LEU A 331 -2.42 12.04 17.24
N TYR A 332 -1.63 12.00 16.19
CA TYR A 332 -0.25 12.49 16.20
C TYR A 332 -0.18 13.97 16.56
N ASN A 333 -1.00 14.80 15.91
CA ASN A 333 -1.03 16.23 16.16
C ASN A 333 -1.47 16.57 17.59
N GLN A 334 -2.36 15.76 18.19
CA GLN A 334 -2.74 15.90 19.60
C GLN A 334 -1.58 15.54 20.54
N LEU A 335 -0.88 14.44 20.28
CA LEU A 335 0.27 13.99 21.06
C LEU A 335 1.40 15.02 21.02
N ILE A 336 1.78 15.50 19.83
CA ILE A 336 2.87 16.49 19.69
C ILE A 336 2.56 17.81 20.38
N LYS A 337 1.30 18.25 20.37
CA LYS A 337 0.90 19.50 21.10
C LYS A 337 1.07 19.40 22.63
N GLN A 338 0.97 18.21 23.20
CA GLN A 338 1.14 17.97 24.63
C GLN A 338 2.57 17.58 25.01
N GLU A 339 3.39 17.20 24.02
CA GLU A 339 4.73 16.65 24.24
C GLU A 339 5.69 17.75 24.70
N LYS A 340 6.49 17.40 25.72
CA LYS A 340 7.53 18.28 26.30
C LYS A 340 8.96 17.76 26.06
N GLY A 341 9.13 16.88 25.06
CA GLY A 341 10.44 16.36 24.65
C GLY A 341 10.87 15.07 25.34
N SER A 342 9.97 14.33 25.99
CA SER A 342 10.27 13.08 26.70
C SER A 342 9.92 11.81 25.92
N ARG A 343 9.10 11.93 24.87
CA ARG A 343 8.59 10.78 24.08
C ARG A 343 9.14 10.78 22.67
N HIS A 344 9.38 9.58 22.13
CA HIS A 344 9.60 9.38 20.71
C HIS A 344 8.23 9.14 20.04
N ILE A 345 7.77 10.09 19.22
CA ILE A 345 6.49 9.99 18.51
C ILE A 345 6.76 10.14 17.03
N GLN A 346 6.42 9.13 16.24
CA GLN A 346 6.68 9.11 14.80
C GLN A 346 5.44 8.71 14.00
N LEU A 347 5.12 9.47 12.93
CA LEU A 347 4.19 9.06 11.89
C LEU A 347 4.86 8.06 10.95
N ILE A 348 4.09 7.05 10.51
CA ILE A 348 4.55 6.07 9.51
C ILE A 348 3.47 5.72 8.49
N GLY A 349 3.91 5.36 7.29
CA GLY A 349 3.03 4.95 6.20
C GLY A 349 2.09 6.04 5.73
N ASP A 350 0.86 5.68 5.39
CA ASP A 350 -0.13 6.62 4.85
C ASP A 350 -0.56 7.71 5.86
N ALA A 351 -0.29 7.54 7.15
CA ALA A 351 -0.53 8.58 8.16
C ALA A 351 0.49 9.73 8.05
N GLU A 352 1.67 9.46 7.51
CA GLU A 352 2.69 10.46 7.18
C GLU A 352 2.46 11.00 5.76
N ALA A 353 2.44 10.09 4.78
CA ALA A 353 2.27 10.43 3.37
C ALA A 353 1.57 9.28 2.62
N PRO A 354 0.33 9.47 2.16
CA PRO A 354 -0.38 8.44 1.40
C PRO A 354 0.37 8.02 0.13
N GLY A 355 0.71 6.73 0.04
CA GLY A 355 1.50 6.15 -1.04
C GLY A 355 1.02 4.77 -1.46
N LEU A 356 1.89 3.99 -2.09
CA LEU A 356 1.65 2.59 -2.43
C LEU A 356 1.76 1.72 -1.16
N ILE A 357 1.28 0.47 -1.24
CA ILE A 357 1.49 -0.50 -0.15
C ILE A 357 3.00 -0.70 0.11
N ALA A 358 3.82 -0.69 -0.94
CA ALA A 358 5.27 -0.78 -0.84
C ALA A 358 5.88 0.36 -0.01
N ASP A 359 5.39 1.60 -0.20
CA ASP A 359 5.86 2.77 0.54
C ASP A 359 5.47 2.68 2.00
N ALA A 360 4.25 2.24 2.29
CA ALA A 360 3.78 2.04 3.66
C ALA A 360 4.61 0.99 4.41
N ILE A 361 4.91 -0.16 3.76
CA ILE A 361 5.75 -1.21 4.34
C ILE A 361 7.17 -0.71 4.56
N PHE A 362 7.76 -0.03 3.55
CA PHE A 362 9.10 0.53 3.68
C PHE A 362 9.19 1.55 4.82
N SER A 363 8.20 2.44 4.96
CA SER A 363 8.13 3.42 6.06
C SER A 363 8.09 2.74 7.42
N GLY A 364 7.27 1.69 7.59
CA GLY A 364 7.20 0.92 8.84
C GLY A 364 8.51 0.20 9.17
N HIS A 365 9.15 -0.41 8.17
CA HIS A 365 10.44 -1.06 8.33
C HIS A 365 11.54 -0.05 8.69
N LEU A 366 11.60 1.08 7.96
CA LEU A 366 12.56 2.15 8.21
C LEU A 366 12.45 2.71 9.62
N ALA A 367 11.23 2.96 10.09
CA ALA A 367 10.98 3.43 11.45
C ALA A 367 11.50 2.44 12.50
N ALA A 368 11.22 1.16 12.32
CA ALA A 368 11.69 0.10 13.21
C ALA A 368 13.21 -0.06 13.18
N GLU A 369 13.86 0.05 12.01
CA GLU A 369 15.33 -0.06 11.89
C GLU A 369 16.05 1.16 12.44
N ASN A 370 15.51 2.36 12.23
CA ASN A 370 16.09 3.60 12.73
C ASN A 370 15.80 3.84 14.22
N PHE A 371 14.88 3.08 14.82
CA PHE A 371 14.58 3.23 16.24
C PHE A 371 15.83 3.06 17.10
N GLU A 372 16.13 4.07 17.95
CA GLU A 372 17.34 4.19 18.77
C GLU A 372 18.65 4.37 17.95
N SER A 373 18.57 4.68 16.66
CA SER A 373 19.75 5.08 15.88
C SER A 373 20.05 6.56 16.07
N SER A 374 21.32 6.90 16.14
CA SER A 374 21.75 8.29 16.16
C SER A 374 21.53 8.95 14.78
N GLU A 375 21.40 10.28 14.76
CA GLU A 375 21.31 11.04 13.50
C GLU A 375 22.50 10.73 12.56
N GLN A 376 23.71 10.62 13.11
CA GLN A 376 24.91 10.28 12.34
C GLN A 376 24.83 8.89 11.71
N GLU A 377 24.25 7.88 12.38
CA GLU A 377 24.02 6.54 11.82
C GLU A 377 23.02 6.58 10.66
N ILE A 378 21.96 7.39 10.81
CA ILE A 378 20.92 7.55 9.78
C ILE A 378 21.48 8.31 8.57
N GLU A 379 22.18 9.43 8.75
CA GLU A 379 22.78 10.24 7.69
C GLU A 379 23.82 9.46 6.90
N LYS A 380 24.69 8.73 7.57
CA LYS A 380 25.69 7.89 6.93
C LYS A 380 25.09 6.89 5.94
N ALA A 381 23.94 6.31 6.28
CA ALA A 381 23.25 5.38 5.41
C ALA A 381 22.70 6.05 4.13
N ILE A 382 22.29 7.32 4.21
CA ILE A 382 21.73 8.04 3.05
C ILE A 382 22.81 8.32 1.99
N PHE A 383 24.03 8.70 2.40
CA PHE A 383 25.10 9.13 1.50
C PHE A 383 25.94 7.99 0.91
N MET A 384 25.79 6.76 1.38
CA MET A 384 26.55 5.61 0.87
C MET A 384 26.06 5.10 -0.50
N ARG A 385 24.98 5.65 -1.03
CA ARG A 385 24.26 5.14 -2.20
C ARG A 385 25.11 4.98 -3.47
N GLU A 386 26.09 5.85 -3.69
CA GLU A 386 26.81 5.96 -4.97
C GLU A 386 28.34 5.99 -4.84
N MET A 387 28.86 5.74 -3.65
CA MET A 387 30.29 5.69 -3.43
C MET A 387 30.81 4.28 -3.75
N PRO A 388 31.46 4.04 -4.89
CA PRO A 388 32.21 2.81 -5.06
C PRO A 388 33.27 2.75 -3.95
N GLN A 389 33.25 1.71 -3.13
CA GLN A 389 34.35 1.43 -2.23
C GLN A 389 35.57 1.07 -3.11
N LEU A 390 36.33 2.06 -3.49
CA LEU A 390 37.68 1.83 -4.02
C LEU A 390 38.45 1.18 -2.87
N LYS A 391 38.71 -0.11 -2.98
CA LYS A 391 39.70 -0.76 -2.11
C LYS A 391 40.98 0.06 -2.23
N GLN A 392 41.35 0.73 -1.15
CA GLN A 392 42.71 1.24 -1.04
C GLN A 392 43.59 -0.01 -0.98
N ASN A 393 44.42 -0.18 -2.05
CA ASN A 393 45.49 -1.19 -2.11
C ASN A 393 46.56 -0.84 -1.10
#